data_a9f1521e105454fd2311960bac1bd189
#
_entry.id   a9f1521e105454fd2311960bac1bd189
#
_cell.length_a   1.000
_cell.length_b   1.000
_cell.length_c   1.000
_cell.angle_alpha   90.00
_cell.angle_beta   90.00
_cell.angle_gamma   90.00
#
_symmetry.space_group_name_H-M   'P 1'
#
loop_
_entity.id
_entity.type
_entity.pdbx_description
1 polymer ?
#
loop_
_entity_poly.entity_id
_entity_poly.type
_entity_poly.pdbx_seq_one_letter_code
_entity_poly.pdbx_strand_id
1 'polypeptide(L)'
;FFIDEDQRVTWSDIGRKAEIELRARLAGATVTHMQLQSQFRCNGSDGYLAWLDDVLGIRPTANSVLDPDDFDFQIFDSPVAVRRKIEALNAKDNRARMVAGYCWDWKSKRTVGAMDVVLPEHGFSMQWNLARDEGLWITALESVKQIGCIHTCQGLEVDYIGVIVGPDLVVRDGQVITQPERRSRQDRSLR
;
A
#
# COMPACT_ATOMS: atom_id res chain seq x y z
N PHE A 1 22.03 6.03 -6.80
CA PHE A 1 20.94 5.56 -5.92
C PHE A 1 19.68 6.34 -6.23
N PHE A 2 18.54 5.65 -6.32
CA PHE A 2 17.22 6.27 -6.30
C PHE A 2 16.64 6.03 -4.91
N ILE A 3 16.16 7.08 -4.25
CA ILE A 3 15.70 7.04 -2.85
C ILE A 3 14.39 7.80 -2.78
N ASP A 4 13.42 7.17 -2.16
CA ASP A 4 12.18 7.78 -1.72
C ASP A 4 12.01 7.46 -0.23
N GLU A 5 12.15 8.49 0.62
CA GLU A 5 12.10 8.30 2.08
C GLU A 5 10.68 7.97 2.57
N ASP A 6 9.64 8.36 1.81
CA ASP A 6 8.24 8.09 2.12
C ASP A 6 7.85 6.62 1.84
N GLN A 7 8.65 5.90 1.01
CA GLN A 7 8.43 4.48 0.70
C GLN A 7 9.18 3.51 1.63
N ARG A 8 9.77 3.98 2.69
CA ARG A 8 10.46 3.12 3.65
C ARG A 8 9.47 2.25 4.41
N VAL A 9 9.70 0.93 4.42
CA VAL A 9 8.80 -0.06 5.05
C VAL A 9 9.26 -0.47 6.44
N THR A 10 10.58 -0.54 6.68
CA THR A 10 11.14 -0.96 7.97
C THR A 10 12.12 0.05 8.54
N TRP A 11 12.30 0.03 9.88
CA TRP A 11 13.29 0.89 10.55
C TRP A 11 14.73 0.53 10.17
N SER A 12 14.98 -0.73 9.79
CA SER A 12 16.29 -1.23 9.39
C SER A 12 16.64 -0.94 7.93
N ASP A 13 15.68 -0.44 7.15
CA ASP A 13 15.95 -0.11 5.74
C ASP A 13 16.93 1.04 5.65
N ILE A 14 18.00 0.84 4.90
CA ILE A 14 18.99 1.87 4.57
C ILE A 14 18.34 2.78 3.53
N GLY A 15 17.60 3.77 3.98
CA GLY A 15 16.83 4.62 3.06
C GLY A 15 16.90 6.10 3.36
N ARG A 16 17.60 6.51 4.42
CA ARG A 16 17.75 7.92 4.72
C ARG A 16 18.84 8.54 3.83
N LYS A 17 18.46 9.56 3.07
CA LYS A 17 19.34 10.34 2.23
C LYS A 17 20.60 10.80 2.97
N ALA A 18 20.44 11.33 4.18
CA ALA A 18 21.54 11.79 5.01
C ALA A 18 22.53 10.68 5.40
N GLU A 19 22.04 9.46 5.66
CA GLU A 19 22.88 8.33 6.02
C GLU A 19 23.70 7.83 4.82
N ILE A 20 23.08 7.73 3.66
CA ILE A 20 23.76 7.33 2.42
C ILE A 20 24.83 8.37 2.06
N GLU A 21 24.48 9.66 2.16
CA GLU A 21 25.43 10.75 1.92
C GLU A 21 26.63 10.70 2.87
N LEU A 22 26.37 10.50 4.17
CA LEU A 22 27.45 10.37 5.16
C LEU A 22 28.38 9.21 4.82
N ARG A 23 27.83 8.03 4.52
CA ARG A 23 28.63 6.86 4.14
C ARG A 23 29.43 7.09 2.87
N ALA A 24 28.84 7.73 1.85
CA ALA A 24 29.52 8.05 0.61
C ALA A 24 30.72 9.01 0.87
N ARG A 25 30.52 10.06 1.66
CA ARG A 25 31.58 11.02 2.02
C ARG A 25 32.70 10.36 2.84
N LEU A 26 32.36 9.48 3.79
CA LEU A 26 33.34 8.71 4.56
C LEU A 26 34.17 7.77 3.67
N ALA A 27 33.60 7.29 2.59
CA ALA A 27 34.29 6.48 1.57
C ALA A 27 35.07 7.33 0.54
N GLY A 28 35.14 8.67 0.72
CA GLY A 28 35.85 9.57 -0.17
C GLY A 28 35.12 9.90 -1.47
N ALA A 29 33.84 9.60 -1.58
CA ALA A 29 33.04 9.87 -2.78
C ALA A 29 32.55 11.34 -2.81
N THR A 30 32.48 11.91 -4.01
CA THR A 30 31.76 13.15 -4.26
C THR A 30 30.28 12.85 -4.40
N VAL A 31 29.43 13.57 -3.67
CA VAL A 31 27.98 13.39 -3.69
C VAL A 31 27.31 14.53 -4.44
N THR A 32 26.54 14.18 -5.46
CA THR A 32 25.69 15.13 -6.20
C THR A 32 24.24 14.72 -6.00
N HIS A 33 23.38 15.65 -5.61
CA HIS A 33 21.95 15.43 -5.47
C HIS A 33 21.21 15.82 -6.74
N MET A 34 20.35 14.93 -7.18
CA MET A 34 19.38 15.18 -8.26
C MET A 34 18.01 14.82 -7.74
N GLN A 35 17.00 15.60 -8.11
CA GLN A 35 15.61 15.34 -7.74
C GLN A 35 14.79 15.09 -9.00
N LEU A 36 14.03 14.00 -9.00
CA LEU A 36 13.03 13.78 -10.03
C LEU A 36 11.86 14.73 -9.76
N GLN A 37 11.51 15.55 -10.74
CA GLN A 37 10.46 16.57 -10.59
C GLN A 37 9.11 16.10 -11.15
N SER A 38 9.11 15.10 -12.04
CA SER A 38 7.88 14.64 -12.68
C SER A 38 7.32 13.43 -11.95
N GLN A 39 6.06 13.53 -11.54
CA GLN A 39 5.28 12.43 -10.98
C GLN A 39 4.45 11.80 -12.09
N PHE A 40 4.63 10.49 -12.30
CA PHE A 40 3.88 9.72 -13.31
C PHE A 40 2.89 8.73 -12.66
N ARG A 41 3.02 8.46 -11.36
CA ARG A 41 2.08 7.61 -10.62
C ARG A 41 0.75 8.34 -10.44
N CYS A 42 -0.30 7.57 -10.18
CA CYS A 42 -1.65 8.13 -10.00
C CYS A 42 -2.07 9.04 -11.17
N ASN A 43 -1.67 8.67 -12.40
CA ASN A 43 -1.92 9.45 -13.61
C ASN A 43 -1.36 10.90 -13.54
N GLY A 44 -0.30 11.10 -12.75
CA GLY A 44 0.32 12.42 -12.57
C GLY A 44 -0.46 13.37 -11.66
N SER A 45 -1.44 12.89 -10.89
CA SER A 45 -2.24 13.73 -10.00
C SER A 45 -1.45 14.11 -8.73
N ASP A 46 -0.81 15.25 -8.74
CA ASP A 46 -0.18 15.85 -7.55
C ASP A 46 -1.25 16.25 -6.51
N GLY A 47 -2.44 16.64 -6.96
CA GLY A 47 -3.58 16.97 -6.11
C GLY A 47 -4.03 15.81 -5.23
N TYR A 48 -4.12 14.60 -5.80
CA TYR A 48 -4.44 13.39 -5.06
C TYR A 48 -3.38 13.04 -4.00
N LEU A 49 -2.10 13.14 -4.34
CA LEU A 49 -1.01 12.85 -3.39
C LEU A 49 -0.98 13.87 -2.24
N ALA A 50 -1.15 15.15 -2.56
CA ALA A 50 -1.21 16.19 -1.53
C ALA A 50 -2.44 16.02 -0.62
N TRP A 51 -3.59 15.62 -1.18
CA TRP A 51 -4.76 15.28 -0.39
C TRP A 51 -4.53 14.07 0.53
N LEU A 52 -3.87 13.02 0.05
CA LEU A 52 -3.52 11.85 0.89
C LEU A 52 -2.61 12.25 2.05
N ASP A 53 -1.60 13.08 1.80
CA ASP A 53 -0.69 13.58 2.82
C ASP A 53 -1.46 14.30 3.95
N ASP A 54 -2.42 15.15 3.58
CA ASP A 54 -3.24 15.91 4.53
C ASP A 54 -4.20 14.98 5.31
N VAL A 55 -4.97 14.17 4.61
CA VAL A 55 -5.97 13.26 5.21
C VAL A 55 -5.34 12.23 6.13
N LEU A 56 -4.16 11.70 5.77
CA LEU A 56 -3.45 10.73 6.59
C LEU A 56 -2.60 11.38 7.71
N GLY A 57 -2.56 12.71 7.77
CA GLY A 57 -1.78 13.43 8.77
C GLY A 57 -0.27 13.27 8.59
N ILE A 58 0.20 12.95 7.39
CA ILE A 58 1.63 12.80 7.06
C ILE A 58 2.30 14.18 7.05
N ARG A 59 1.67 15.11 6.34
CA ARG A 59 2.05 16.54 6.30
C ARG A 59 0.84 17.40 5.94
N PRO A 60 0.70 18.60 6.52
CA PRO A 60 -0.38 19.51 6.15
C PRO A 60 -0.16 20.02 4.73
N THR A 61 -1.22 20.03 3.92
CA THR A 61 -1.23 20.58 2.57
C THR A 61 -2.41 21.51 2.36
N ALA A 62 -2.45 22.23 1.24
CA ALA A 62 -3.59 23.05 0.87
C ALA A 62 -4.77 22.21 0.31
N ASN A 63 -4.56 20.93 0.04
CA ASN A 63 -5.53 20.04 -0.59
C ASN A 63 -6.33 19.25 0.46
N SER A 64 -7.17 19.93 1.22
CA SER A 64 -8.04 19.28 2.23
C SER A 64 -9.25 18.57 1.63
N VAL A 65 -9.56 18.83 0.36
CA VAL A 65 -10.66 18.20 -0.40
C VAL A 65 -10.10 17.65 -1.70
N LEU A 66 -10.45 16.40 -2.00
CA LEU A 66 -10.07 15.79 -3.28
C LEU A 66 -11.01 16.29 -4.39
N ASP A 67 -10.43 16.78 -5.48
CA ASP A 67 -11.18 17.09 -6.68
C ASP A 67 -11.52 15.77 -7.42
N PRO A 68 -12.79 15.44 -7.63
CA PRO A 68 -13.18 14.23 -8.35
C PRO A 68 -12.73 14.20 -9.82
N ASP A 69 -12.43 15.34 -10.41
CA ASP A 69 -11.87 15.41 -11.77
C ASP A 69 -10.37 15.05 -11.80
N ASP A 70 -9.67 15.19 -10.68
CA ASP A 70 -8.25 14.82 -10.55
C ASP A 70 -8.05 13.33 -10.36
N PHE A 71 -8.94 12.66 -9.58
CA PHE A 71 -8.78 11.26 -9.25
C PHE A 71 -10.11 10.61 -8.85
N ASP A 72 -10.44 9.45 -9.43
CA ASP A 72 -11.64 8.65 -9.08
C ASP A 72 -11.38 7.90 -7.75
N PHE A 73 -11.85 8.49 -6.65
CA PHE A 73 -11.75 7.93 -5.32
C PHE A 73 -13.14 7.55 -4.79
N GLN A 74 -13.33 6.30 -4.41
CA GLN A 74 -14.62 5.77 -3.95
C GLN A 74 -14.47 5.10 -2.59
N ILE A 75 -15.42 5.34 -1.70
CA ILE A 75 -15.54 4.69 -0.39
C ILE A 75 -16.69 3.68 -0.43
N PHE A 76 -16.48 2.52 0.16
CA PHE A 76 -17.45 1.43 0.22
C PHE A 76 -17.68 1.00 1.67
N ASP A 77 -18.91 0.71 2.02
CA ASP A 77 -19.29 0.23 3.37
C ASP A 77 -18.94 -1.25 3.59
N SER A 78 -18.52 -1.96 2.55
CA SER A 78 -18.24 -3.39 2.63
C SER A 78 -17.06 -3.79 1.75
N PRO A 79 -16.12 -4.58 2.26
CA PRO A 79 -15.02 -5.14 1.48
C PRO A 79 -15.52 -6.10 0.38
N VAL A 80 -16.72 -6.67 0.54
CA VAL A 80 -17.38 -7.48 -0.51
C VAL A 80 -17.74 -6.60 -1.72
N ALA A 81 -18.22 -5.37 -1.48
CA ALA A 81 -18.55 -4.44 -2.55
C ALA A 81 -17.28 -3.99 -3.30
N VAL A 82 -16.20 -3.68 -2.56
CA VAL A 82 -14.88 -3.38 -3.15
C VAL A 82 -14.41 -4.55 -4.01
N ARG A 83 -14.42 -5.77 -3.48
CA ARG A 83 -14.02 -6.97 -4.21
C ARG A 83 -14.78 -7.12 -5.53
N ARG A 84 -16.11 -7.02 -5.50
CA ARG A 84 -16.94 -7.12 -6.71
C ARG A 84 -16.59 -6.05 -7.75
N LYS A 85 -16.34 -4.82 -7.30
CA LYS A 85 -15.92 -3.72 -8.19
C LYS A 85 -14.56 -4.02 -8.83
N ILE A 86 -13.59 -4.44 -8.03
CA ILE A 86 -12.24 -4.79 -8.51
C ILE A 86 -12.26 -5.98 -9.46
N GLU A 87 -13.01 -7.05 -9.16
CA GLU A 87 -13.15 -8.20 -10.06
C GLU A 87 -13.78 -7.80 -11.41
N ALA A 88 -14.80 -6.94 -11.39
CA ALA A 88 -15.43 -6.44 -12.61
C ALA A 88 -14.49 -5.54 -13.46
N LEU A 89 -13.68 -4.71 -12.81
CA LEU A 89 -12.69 -3.88 -13.50
C LEU A 89 -11.55 -4.75 -14.04
N ASN A 90 -11.08 -5.72 -13.25
CA ASN A 90 -10.01 -6.64 -13.63
C ASN A 90 -10.34 -7.49 -14.85
N ALA A 91 -11.62 -7.81 -15.07
CA ALA A 91 -12.06 -8.60 -16.21
C ALA A 91 -11.80 -7.93 -17.56
N LYS A 92 -11.52 -6.63 -17.59
CA LYS A 92 -11.27 -5.87 -18.81
C LYS A 92 -9.82 -6.03 -19.32
N ASP A 93 -8.85 -5.90 -18.41
CA ASP A 93 -7.43 -5.76 -18.80
C ASP A 93 -6.45 -6.38 -17.79
N ASN A 94 -6.95 -7.06 -16.76
CA ASN A 94 -6.15 -7.65 -15.69
C ASN A 94 -5.29 -6.64 -14.88
N ARG A 95 -5.73 -5.37 -14.79
CA ARG A 95 -4.99 -4.28 -14.14
C ARG A 95 -5.69 -3.72 -12.91
N ALA A 96 -6.45 -4.57 -12.19
CA ALA A 96 -7.12 -4.20 -10.95
C ALA A 96 -6.80 -5.19 -9.84
N ARG A 97 -6.42 -4.73 -8.64
CA ARG A 97 -6.04 -5.57 -7.50
C ARG A 97 -6.58 -5.04 -6.19
N MET A 98 -6.73 -5.95 -5.23
CA MET A 98 -6.98 -5.59 -3.83
C MET A 98 -5.70 -5.66 -3.01
N VAL A 99 -5.56 -4.73 -2.08
CA VAL A 99 -4.45 -4.70 -1.11
C VAL A 99 -4.98 -4.42 0.29
N ALA A 100 -4.21 -4.78 1.30
CA ALA A 100 -4.53 -4.45 2.69
C ALA A 100 -3.26 -4.20 3.51
N GLY A 101 -3.40 -3.45 4.61
CA GLY A 101 -2.41 -3.37 5.67
C GLY A 101 -2.15 -4.74 6.29
N TYR A 102 -0.94 -4.99 6.80
CA TYR A 102 -0.57 -6.31 7.34
C TYR A 102 -1.10 -6.51 8.76
N CYS A 103 -2.43 -6.51 8.89
CA CYS A 103 -3.12 -6.70 10.17
C CYS A 103 -3.53 -8.14 10.46
N TRP A 104 -3.58 -8.99 9.45
CA TRP A 104 -4.01 -10.39 9.55
C TRP A 104 -2.84 -11.34 9.35
N ASP A 105 -2.77 -12.37 10.21
CA ASP A 105 -1.73 -13.39 10.12
C ASP A 105 -1.80 -14.17 8.81
N TRP A 106 -0.64 -14.46 8.23
CA TRP A 106 -0.52 -15.20 6.97
C TRP A 106 -0.59 -16.71 7.22
N LYS A 107 -1.78 -17.22 7.41
CA LYS A 107 -2.07 -18.65 7.70
C LYS A 107 -1.85 -19.53 6.48
N SER A 108 -2.19 -19.04 5.30
CA SER A 108 -2.08 -19.77 4.04
C SER A 108 -0.65 -20.17 3.67
N LYS A 109 0.38 -19.52 4.23
CA LYS A 109 1.78 -19.96 4.11
C LYS A 109 2.03 -21.34 4.69
N ARG A 110 1.24 -21.76 5.68
CA ARG A 110 1.42 -23.03 6.40
C ARG A 110 0.27 -24.01 6.15
N THR A 111 -0.91 -23.50 5.85
CA THR A 111 -2.13 -24.29 5.70
C THR A 111 -2.77 -23.97 4.36
N VAL A 112 -2.65 -24.89 3.43
CA VAL A 112 -3.23 -24.75 2.08
C VAL A 112 -4.73 -24.53 2.18
N GLY A 113 -5.24 -23.53 1.48
CA GLY A 113 -6.66 -23.18 1.48
C GLY A 113 -7.14 -22.34 2.67
N ALA A 114 -6.29 -22.09 3.68
CA ALA A 114 -6.66 -21.21 4.79
C ALA A 114 -6.91 -19.78 4.28
N MET A 115 -7.95 -19.14 4.81
CA MET A 115 -8.23 -17.73 4.57
C MET A 115 -7.45 -16.90 5.58
N ASP A 116 -6.82 -15.83 5.12
CA ASP A 116 -5.94 -14.97 5.89
C ASP A 116 -6.68 -13.70 6.37
N VAL A 117 -7.16 -12.90 5.42
CA VAL A 117 -7.96 -11.71 5.71
C VAL A 117 -9.41 -12.13 5.85
N VAL A 118 -9.90 -12.13 7.09
CA VAL A 118 -11.26 -12.61 7.43
C VAL A 118 -11.97 -11.51 8.19
N LEU A 119 -13.12 -11.08 7.67
CA LEU A 119 -14.01 -10.07 8.23
C LEU A 119 -15.42 -10.68 8.32
N PRO A 120 -15.71 -11.42 9.41
CA PRO A 120 -16.95 -12.20 9.54
C PRO A 120 -18.20 -11.33 9.48
N GLU A 121 -18.15 -10.13 10.03
CA GLU A 121 -19.23 -9.16 10.06
C GLU A 121 -19.69 -8.72 8.66
N HIS A 122 -18.81 -8.86 7.67
CA HIS A 122 -19.09 -8.57 6.26
C HIS A 122 -19.26 -9.85 5.42
N GLY A 123 -19.13 -11.05 6.00
CA GLY A 123 -19.08 -12.30 5.25
C GLY A 123 -17.91 -12.35 4.24
N PHE A 124 -16.81 -11.68 4.55
CA PHE A 124 -15.66 -11.53 3.66
C PHE A 124 -14.49 -12.39 4.11
N SER A 125 -13.89 -13.10 3.16
CA SER A 125 -12.61 -13.78 3.37
C SER A 125 -11.82 -13.89 2.09
N MET A 126 -10.51 -13.66 2.17
CA MET A 126 -9.56 -13.82 1.07
C MET A 126 -8.20 -14.28 1.60
N GLN A 127 -7.41 -14.89 0.72
CA GLN A 127 -6.02 -15.23 1.01
C GLN A 127 -5.11 -14.04 0.68
N TRP A 128 -3.98 -13.95 1.39
CA TRP A 128 -2.88 -13.11 0.92
C TRP A 128 -2.32 -13.64 -0.41
N ASN A 129 -1.58 -12.81 -1.10
CA ASN A 129 -0.84 -13.19 -2.30
C ASN A 129 0.01 -14.45 -2.04
N LEU A 130 -0.15 -15.44 -2.90
CA LEU A 130 0.52 -16.74 -2.69
C LEU A 130 2.00 -16.64 -3.03
N ALA A 131 2.83 -17.30 -2.22
CA ALA A 131 4.28 -17.29 -2.40
C ALA A 131 4.72 -17.86 -3.77
N ARG A 132 3.92 -18.79 -4.36
CA ARG A 132 4.17 -19.34 -5.69
C ARG A 132 4.09 -18.31 -6.82
N ASP A 133 3.37 -17.21 -6.60
CA ASP A 133 3.16 -16.18 -7.61
C ASP A 133 4.24 -15.08 -7.53
N GLU A 134 5.03 -15.03 -6.43
CA GLU A 134 6.17 -14.10 -6.18
C GLU A 134 6.11 -12.80 -6.99
N GLY A 135 7.14 -12.50 -7.79
CA GLY A 135 7.20 -11.29 -8.62
C GLY A 135 6.19 -11.24 -9.78
N LEU A 136 5.44 -12.31 -10.03
CA LEU A 136 4.41 -12.38 -11.08
C LEU A 136 2.99 -12.12 -10.57
N TRP A 137 2.83 -11.86 -9.27
CA TRP A 137 1.50 -11.68 -8.67
C TRP A 137 0.63 -10.66 -9.43
N ILE A 138 1.19 -9.54 -9.86
CA ILE A 138 0.43 -8.49 -10.54
C ILE A 138 -0.05 -8.92 -11.94
N THR A 139 0.64 -9.83 -12.60
CA THR A 139 0.33 -10.31 -13.95
C THR A 139 -0.47 -11.61 -13.98
N ALA A 140 -0.43 -12.38 -12.89
CA ALA A 140 -1.15 -13.65 -12.80
C ALA A 140 -2.66 -13.42 -12.80
N LEU A 141 -3.39 -14.08 -13.70
CA LEU A 141 -4.84 -13.88 -13.89
C LEU A 141 -5.65 -14.17 -12.63
N GLU A 142 -5.28 -15.22 -11.88
CA GLU A 142 -6.00 -15.65 -10.67
C GLU A 142 -5.69 -14.79 -9.45
N SER A 143 -4.68 -13.90 -9.53
CA SER A 143 -4.25 -13.08 -8.39
C SER A 143 -5.26 -12.00 -7.99
N VAL A 144 -6.23 -11.68 -8.84
CA VAL A 144 -7.38 -10.84 -8.47
C VAL A 144 -8.20 -11.44 -7.32
N LYS A 145 -8.12 -12.77 -7.10
CA LYS A 145 -8.74 -13.49 -5.98
C LYS A 145 -7.93 -13.46 -4.69
N GLN A 146 -6.83 -12.74 -4.68
CA GLN A 146 -5.90 -12.62 -3.57
C GLN A 146 -5.77 -11.16 -3.15
N ILE A 147 -5.35 -10.93 -1.91
CA ILE A 147 -5.02 -9.59 -1.39
C ILE A 147 -3.50 -9.43 -1.39
N GLY A 148 -3.02 -8.35 -2.00
CA GLY A 148 -1.61 -7.99 -1.92
C GLY A 148 -1.24 -7.43 -0.55
N CYS A 149 -0.16 -7.95 0.02
CA CYS A 149 0.47 -7.37 1.19
C CYS A 149 1.34 -6.17 0.79
N ILE A 150 1.53 -5.20 1.67
CA ILE A 150 2.38 -4.03 1.42
C ILE A 150 3.77 -4.40 0.86
N HIS A 151 4.37 -5.47 1.36
CA HIS A 151 5.68 -5.94 0.89
C HIS A 151 5.66 -6.47 -0.56
N THR A 152 4.49 -6.92 -1.04
CA THR A 152 4.31 -7.42 -2.41
C THR A 152 3.95 -6.31 -3.38
N CYS A 153 3.25 -5.28 -2.87
CA CYS A 153 2.68 -4.22 -3.71
C CYS A 153 3.64 -3.07 -3.96
N GLN A 154 4.71 -2.95 -3.16
CA GLN A 154 5.67 -1.88 -3.31
C GLN A 154 6.33 -1.91 -4.69
N GLY A 155 6.25 -0.80 -5.41
CA GLY A 155 6.81 -0.66 -6.76
C GLY A 155 5.93 -1.21 -7.88
N LEU A 156 4.74 -1.76 -7.57
CA LEU A 156 3.78 -2.21 -8.59
C LEU A 156 2.85 -1.07 -9.01
N GLU A 157 2.34 -1.18 -10.22
CA GLU A 157 1.39 -0.24 -10.81
C GLU A 157 0.18 -0.97 -11.38
N VAL A 158 -1.01 -0.48 -11.03
CA VAL A 158 -2.31 -0.97 -11.50
C VAL A 158 -3.20 0.22 -11.87
N ASP A 159 -4.21 -0.02 -12.69
CA ASP A 159 -5.17 1.03 -13.08
C ASP A 159 -6.22 1.24 -11.99
N TYR A 160 -6.55 0.18 -11.24
CA TYR A 160 -7.52 0.24 -10.15
C TYR A 160 -7.01 -0.52 -8.92
N ILE A 161 -7.11 0.10 -7.77
CA ILE A 161 -6.71 -0.50 -6.51
C ILE A 161 -7.85 -0.43 -5.49
N GLY A 162 -8.21 -1.57 -4.91
CA GLY A 162 -9.11 -1.65 -3.77
C GLY A 162 -8.30 -1.80 -2.48
N VAL A 163 -8.43 -0.87 -1.56
CA VAL A 163 -7.65 -0.84 -0.32
C VAL A 163 -8.52 -1.20 0.86
N ILE A 164 -8.11 -2.17 1.67
CA ILE A 164 -8.71 -2.44 2.98
C ILE A 164 -7.80 -1.83 4.04
N VAL A 165 -8.30 -0.79 4.70
CA VAL A 165 -7.65 -0.21 5.87
C VAL A 165 -7.94 -1.11 7.08
N GLY A 166 -6.91 -1.59 7.74
CA GLY A 166 -7.01 -2.48 8.89
C GLY A 166 -7.21 -1.74 10.22
N PRO A 167 -7.37 -2.48 11.30
CA PRO A 167 -7.57 -1.91 12.63
C PRO A 167 -6.34 -1.18 13.20
N ASP A 168 -5.20 -1.27 12.54
CA ASP A 168 -3.96 -0.56 12.88
C ASP A 168 -3.98 0.93 12.48
N LEU A 169 -4.97 1.35 11.69
CA LEU A 169 -5.22 2.74 11.32
C LEU A 169 -6.71 3.04 11.51
N VAL A 170 -7.02 3.97 12.40
CA VAL A 170 -8.40 4.36 12.71
C VAL A 170 -8.55 5.87 12.69
N VAL A 171 -9.78 6.34 12.49
CA VAL A 171 -10.11 7.77 12.62
C VAL A 171 -10.93 7.97 13.89
N ARG A 172 -10.52 8.92 14.74
CA ARG A 172 -11.27 9.34 15.92
C ARG A 172 -11.23 10.86 16.00
N ASP A 173 -12.39 11.45 16.21
CA ASP A 173 -12.54 12.92 16.33
C ASP A 173 -11.90 13.67 15.14
N GLY A 174 -12.03 13.13 13.93
CA GLY A 174 -11.46 13.69 12.70
C GLY A 174 -9.94 13.54 12.55
N GLN A 175 -9.29 12.80 13.46
CA GLN A 175 -7.86 12.57 13.40
C GLN A 175 -7.54 11.11 13.06
N VAL A 176 -6.53 10.91 12.23
CA VAL A 176 -5.96 9.59 11.93
C VAL A 176 -5.07 9.16 13.10
N ILE A 177 -5.36 7.99 13.65
CA ILE A 177 -4.63 7.40 14.78
C ILE A 177 -4.07 6.05 14.34
N THR A 178 -2.76 5.89 14.46
CA THR A 178 -2.08 4.61 14.24
C THR A 178 -2.13 3.75 15.50
N GLN A 179 -2.43 2.47 15.33
CA GLN A 179 -2.46 1.44 16.39
C GLN A 179 -1.52 0.29 16.02
N PRO A 180 -0.20 0.46 16.11
CA PRO A 180 0.77 -0.53 15.63
C PRO A 180 0.66 -1.88 16.36
N GLU A 181 0.06 -1.92 17.55
CA GLU A 181 -0.23 -3.16 18.28
C GLU A 181 -1.33 -4.01 17.65
N ARG A 182 -2.12 -3.45 16.74
CA ARG A 182 -3.19 -4.14 16.01
C ARG A 182 -2.73 -4.81 14.73
N ARG A 183 -1.47 -4.61 14.32
CA ARG A 183 -0.89 -5.32 13.19
C ARG A 183 -0.72 -6.81 13.46
N SER A 184 -0.50 -7.60 12.42
CA SER A 184 -0.15 -9.02 12.55
C SER A 184 1.11 -9.19 13.41
N ARG A 185 1.12 -10.20 14.28
CA ARG A 185 2.32 -10.58 15.06
C ARG A 185 3.47 -11.09 14.18
N GLN A 186 3.17 -11.44 12.94
CA GLN A 186 4.15 -11.87 11.95
C GLN A 186 4.84 -10.69 11.27
N ASP A 187 4.28 -9.49 11.37
CA ASP A 187 4.91 -8.28 10.87
C ASP A 187 6.13 -7.90 11.73
N ARG A 188 7.29 -7.85 11.11
CA ARG A 188 8.57 -7.49 11.73
C ARG A 188 9.07 -6.12 11.33
N SER A 189 8.29 -5.37 10.53
CA SER A 189 8.72 -4.08 9.98
C SER A 189 9.00 -3.01 11.04
N LEU A 190 8.37 -3.12 12.21
CA LEU A 190 8.50 -2.17 13.32
C LEU A 190 9.31 -2.72 14.54
N ARG A 191 10.14 -3.72 14.34
CA ARG A 191 10.99 -4.29 15.41
C ARG A 191 12.41 -3.79 15.31
#